data_1b943bb846b268a161b0c42e0e72d1b6
#
_entry.id   1b943bb846b268a161b0c42e0e72d1b6
#
_cell.length_a   1.000
_cell.length_b   1.000
_cell.length_c   1.000
_cell.angle_alpha   90.00
_cell.angle_beta   90.00
_cell.angle_gamma   90.00
#
_symmetry.space_group_name_H-M   'P 1'
#
loop_
_entity.id
_entity.type
_entity.pdbx_description
1 polymer ?
#
loop_
_entity_poly.entity_id
_entity_poly.type
_entity_poly.pdbx_seq_one_letter_code
_entity_poly.pdbx_strand_id
1 'polypeptide(L)'
;MKVKGKITRVFPPKEVSHKLATNHIQQFVVTELEVLPGHTNPGSILFTVFGNDKIEAFHLQQDEMVVLELSFYVSEYNGRMYNNIYCDGVERLG
;
A
#
# COMPACT_ATOMS: atom_id res chain seq x y z
N MET A 1 2.79 0.56 -11.31
CA MET A 1 1.81 1.64 -11.56
C MET A 1 2.03 2.76 -10.57
N LYS A 2 2.05 3.99 -11.03
CA LYS A 2 2.19 5.15 -10.17
C LYS A 2 0.83 5.69 -9.74
N VAL A 3 0.67 5.92 -8.44
CA VAL A 3 -0.55 6.48 -7.88
C VAL A 3 -0.18 7.73 -7.09
N LYS A 4 -0.79 8.86 -7.46
CA LYS A 4 -0.63 10.11 -6.75
C LYS A 4 -1.81 10.30 -5.81
N GLY A 5 -1.54 10.41 -4.52
CA GLY A 5 -2.62 10.48 -3.55
C GLY A 5 -2.16 10.92 -2.17
N LYS A 6 -3.09 10.86 -1.25
CA LYS A 6 -2.89 11.17 0.16
C LYS A 6 -3.05 9.89 0.97
N ILE A 7 -2.15 9.67 1.92
CA ILE A 7 -2.28 8.55 2.87
C ILE A 7 -3.42 8.88 3.82
N THR A 8 -4.55 8.19 3.69
CA THR A 8 -5.75 8.48 4.47
C THR A 8 -5.95 7.53 5.65
N ARG A 9 -5.27 6.38 5.63
CA ARG A 9 -5.28 5.47 6.79
C ARG A 9 -3.92 4.80 6.94
N VAL A 10 -3.50 4.65 8.19
CA VAL A 10 -2.28 3.94 8.58
C VAL A 10 -2.66 2.86 9.57
N PHE A 11 -2.30 1.62 9.27
CA PHE A 11 -2.55 0.49 10.16
C PHE A 11 -1.28 0.16 10.95
N PRO A 12 -1.40 -0.47 12.12
CA PRO A 12 -0.22 -0.89 12.86
C PRO A 12 0.60 -1.93 12.07
N PRO A 13 1.94 -1.88 12.17
CA PRO A 13 2.76 -2.95 11.62
C PRO A 13 2.43 -4.28 12.26
N LYS A 14 2.58 -5.36 11.50
CA LYS A 14 2.36 -6.70 12.02
C LYS A 14 3.36 -7.70 11.44
N GLU A 15 3.52 -8.80 12.15
CA GLU A 15 4.35 -9.91 11.71
C GLU A 15 3.48 -10.97 11.06
N VAL A 16 3.96 -11.50 9.94
CA VAL A 16 3.34 -12.62 9.24
C VAL A 16 4.37 -13.73 9.13
N SER A 17 4.07 -14.87 9.72
CA SER A 17 4.96 -16.03 9.66
C SER A 17 4.49 -16.98 8.56
N HIS A 18 5.43 -17.42 7.73
CA HIS A 18 5.19 -18.43 6.71
C HIS A 18 6.33 -19.43 6.73
N LYS A 19 6.03 -20.67 7.06
CA LYS A 19 7.02 -21.73 7.27
C LYS A 19 8.03 -21.31 8.36
N LEU A 20 9.30 -21.17 8.01
CA LEU A 20 10.37 -20.80 8.94
C LEU A 20 10.74 -19.31 8.87
N ALA A 21 10.05 -18.53 8.05
CA ALA A 21 10.33 -17.11 7.87
C ALA A 21 9.31 -16.26 8.58
N THR A 22 9.76 -15.21 9.25
CA THR A 22 8.90 -14.15 9.81
C THR A 22 9.09 -12.90 8.98
N ASN A 23 7.99 -12.39 8.46
CA ASN A 23 7.99 -11.19 7.65
C ASN A 23 7.25 -10.08 8.38
N HIS A 24 7.71 -8.86 8.22
CA HIS A 24 7.05 -7.68 8.75
C HIS A 24 6.32 -6.97 7.63
N ILE A 25 5.07 -6.61 7.86
CA ILE A 25 4.26 -5.87 6.90
C ILE A 25 3.56 -4.72 7.60
N GLN A 26 3.24 -3.68 6.82
CA GLN A 26 2.36 -2.62 7.28
C GLN A 26 1.42 -2.24 6.15
N GLN A 27 0.15 -2.09 6.46
CA GLN A 27 -0.87 -1.71 5.49
C GLN A 27 -1.26 -0.25 5.62
N PHE A 28 -1.64 0.33 4.48
CA PHE A 28 -2.03 1.72 4.37
C PHE A 28 -3.16 1.85 3.36
N VAL A 29 -3.91 2.94 3.44
CA VAL A 29 -4.84 3.33 2.38
C VAL A 29 -4.35 4.64 1.78
N VAL A 30 -4.22 4.67 0.45
CA VAL A 30 -4.01 5.89 -0.31
C VAL A 30 -5.30 6.25 -1.03
N THR A 31 -5.68 7.53 -0.97
CA THR A 31 -6.85 8.07 -1.68
C THR A 31 -6.36 9.06 -2.74
N GLU A 32 -6.82 8.92 -3.98
CA GLU A 32 -6.44 9.80 -5.06
C GLU A 32 -6.78 11.25 -4.75
N LEU A 33 -5.92 12.18 -5.18
CA LEU A 33 -6.11 13.61 -4.92
C LEU A 33 -7.22 14.23 -5.77
N GLU A 34 -7.53 13.61 -6.91
CA GLU A 34 -8.53 14.11 -7.85
C GLU A 34 -9.56 13.05 -8.15
N VAL A 35 -10.81 13.48 -8.29
CA VAL A 35 -11.89 12.58 -8.72
C VAL A 35 -11.74 12.34 -10.22
N LEU A 36 -11.65 11.08 -10.62
CA LEU A 36 -11.55 10.73 -12.03
C LEU A 36 -12.84 11.04 -12.78
N PRO A 37 -12.77 11.35 -14.09
CA PRO A 37 -13.98 11.59 -14.88
C PRO A 37 -14.99 10.45 -14.77
N GLY A 38 -16.24 10.78 -14.53
CA GLY A 38 -17.30 9.79 -14.38
C GLY A 38 -17.45 9.19 -12.99
N HIS A 39 -16.55 9.53 -12.05
CA HIS A 39 -16.62 9.07 -10.67
C HIS A 39 -17.21 10.17 -9.77
N THR A 40 -17.88 9.76 -8.69
CA THR A 40 -18.43 10.69 -7.71
C THR A 40 -17.48 10.94 -6.55
N ASN A 41 -16.54 10.01 -6.32
CA ASN A 41 -15.56 10.08 -5.23
C ASN A 41 -14.17 9.69 -5.73
N PRO A 42 -13.11 10.19 -5.09
CA PRO A 42 -11.75 9.71 -5.37
C PRO A 42 -11.63 8.21 -5.06
N GLY A 43 -10.88 7.50 -5.88
CA GLY A 43 -10.59 6.10 -5.63
C GLY A 43 -9.62 5.93 -4.48
N SER A 44 -9.77 4.84 -3.73
CA SER A 44 -8.87 4.46 -2.65
C SER A 44 -8.30 3.08 -2.88
N ILE A 45 -7.04 2.89 -2.47
CA ILE A 45 -6.33 1.62 -2.63
C ILE A 45 -5.73 1.22 -1.30
N LEU A 46 -6.03 0.00 -0.86
CA LEU A 46 -5.37 -0.63 0.27
C LEU A 46 -4.10 -1.31 -0.25
N PHE A 47 -2.96 -0.94 0.30
CA PHE A 47 -1.68 -1.52 -0.13
C PHE A 47 -0.82 -1.91 1.06
N THR A 48 0.19 -2.72 0.77
CA THR A 48 1.09 -3.27 1.79
C THR A 48 2.52 -2.82 1.50
N VAL A 49 3.22 -2.40 2.53
CA VAL A 49 4.68 -2.26 2.52
C VAL A 49 5.25 -3.51 3.17
N PHE A 50 6.12 -4.20 2.44
CA PHE A 50 6.66 -5.49 2.84
C PHE A 50 8.11 -5.35 3.27
N GLY A 51 8.40 -5.79 4.50
CA GLY A 51 9.75 -5.79 5.05
C GLY A 51 10.05 -4.58 5.91
N ASN A 52 10.75 -4.81 7.04
CA ASN A 52 11.13 -3.73 7.96
C ASN A 52 11.94 -2.64 7.32
N ASP A 53 12.85 -3.00 6.41
CA ASP A 53 13.70 -2.02 5.73
C ASP A 53 12.87 -0.99 4.98
N LYS A 54 11.86 -1.45 4.23
CA LYS A 54 10.97 -0.56 3.49
C LYS A 54 10.02 0.21 4.39
N ILE A 55 9.48 -0.45 5.42
CA ILE A 55 8.60 0.20 6.39
C ILE A 55 9.32 1.40 7.03
N GLU A 56 10.54 1.21 7.47
CA GLU A 56 11.34 2.28 8.08
C GLU A 56 11.80 3.33 7.05
N ALA A 57 12.25 2.89 5.88
CA ALA A 57 12.72 3.81 4.84
C ALA A 57 11.60 4.69 4.31
N PHE A 58 10.43 4.15 4.06
CA PHE A 58 9.29 4.91 3.56
C PHE A 58 8.66 5.78 4.63
N HIS A 59 8.57 5.27 5.85
CA HIS A 59 8.05 5.99 7.01
C HIS A 59 6.77 6.77 6.68
N LEU A 60 5.79 6.07 6.11
CA LEU A 60 4.55 6.70 5.67
C LEU A 60 3.68 7.10 6.84
N GLN A 61 3.16 8.31 6.80
CA GLN A 61 2.31 8.86 7.85
C GLN A 61 0.97 9.31 7.27
N GLN A 62 -0.02 9.36 8.15
CA GLN A 62 -1.34 9.84 7.77
C GLN A 62 -1.26 11.29 7.28
N ASP A 63 -2.06 11.58 6.26
CA ASP A 63 -2.19 12.89 5.62
C ASP A 63 -1.01 13.32 4.76
N GLU A 64 0.03 12.49 4.60
CA GLU A 64 1.10 12.76 3.64
C GLU A 64 0.58 12.66 2.20
N MET A 65 1.02 13.58 1.37
CA MET A 65 0.78 13.54 -0.09
C MET A 65 1.98 12.90 -0.76
N VAL A 66 1.73 11.87 -1.56
CA VAL A 66 2.77 11.01 -2.11
C VAL A 66 2.46 10.58 -3.53
N VAL A 67 3.52 10.19 -4.25
CA VAL A 67 3.42 9.35 -5.44
C VAL A 67 3.98 8.00 -5.08
N LEU A 68 3.16 6.96 -5.21
CA LEU A 68 3.54 5.59 -4.88
C LEU A 68 3.76 4.78 -6.14
N GLU A 69 4.80 3.96 -6.14
CA GLU A 69 4.97 2.92 -7.16
C GLU A 69 4.37 1.64 -6.60
N LEU A 70 3.28 1.16 -7.21
CA LEU A 70 2.55 -0.01 -6.75
C LEU A 70 2.70 -1.16 -7.74
N SER A 71 2.85 -2.36 -7.19
CA SER A 71 2.86 -3.62 -7.94
C SER A 71 1.66 -4.47 -7.54
N PHE A 72 1.08 -5.15 -8.52
CA PHE A 72 -0.14 -5.93 -8.34
C PHE A 72 0.16 -7.40 -8.62
N TYR A 73 -0.16 -8.26 -7.66
CA TYR A 73 0.06 -9.70 -7.77
C TYR A 73 -1.19 -10.46 -7.37
N VAL A 74 -1.45 -11.55 -8.07
CA VAL A 74 -2.52 -12.48 -7.71
C VAL A 74 -1.89 -13.69 -7.03
N SER A 75 -2.40 -14.07 -5.88
CA SER A 75 -2.03 -15.31 -5.22
C SER A 75 -3.27 -16.21 -5.09
N GLU A 76 -3.04 -17.53 -5.05
CA GLU A 76 -4.08 -18.51 -4.88
C GLU A 76 -3.77 -19.36 -3.67
N TYR A 77 -4.78 -19.53 -2.81
CA TYR A 77 -4.67 -20.35 -1.61
C TYR A 77 -6.01 -21.03 -1.33
N ASN A 78 -5.98 -22.35 -1.20
CA ASN A 78 -7.18 -23.20 -0.96
C ASN A 78 -8.31 -22.90 -1.97
N GLY A 79 -7.98 -22.74 -3.25
CA GLY A 79 -8.95 -22.48 -4.28
C GLY A 79 -9.49 -21.07 -4.34
N ARG A 80 -8.98 -20.15 -3.49
CA ARG A 80 -9.35 -18.74 -3.50
C ARG A 80 -8.24 -17.90 -4.08
N MET A 81 -8.63 -16.88 -4.82
CA MET A 81 -7.70 -15.92 -5.41
C MET A 81 -7.71 -14.63 -4.61
N TYR A 82 -6.51 -14.09 -4.36
CA TYR A 82 -6.33 -12.84 -3.62
C TYR A 82 -5.53 -11.85 -4.44
N ASN A 83 -5.95 -10.60 -4.41
CA ASN A 83 -5.17 -9.52 -4.96
C ASN A 83 -4.22 -8.97 -3.89
N ASN A 84 -2.94 -8.90 -4.23
CA ASN A 84 -1.92 -8.33 -3.36
C ASN A 84 -1.34 -7.09 -4.03
N ILE A 85 -1.33 -5.99 -3.31
CA ILE A 85 -0.83 -4.71 -3.81
C ILE A 85 0.30 -4.28 -2.89
N TYR A 86 1.51 -4.16 -3.47
CA TYR A 86 2.72 -3.80 -2.73
C TYR A 86 3.27 -2.46 -3.18
N CYS A 87 3.80 -1.71 -2.25
CA CYS A 87 4.47 -0.45 -2.54
C CYS A 87 5.98 -0.69 -2.69
N ASP A 88 6.51 -0.39 -3.87
CA ASP A 88 7.92 -0.56 -4.20
C ASP A 88 8.71 0.73 -4.08
N GLY A 89 8.06 1.87 -4.10
CA GLY A 89 8.72 3.16 -4.01
C GLY A 89 7.78 4.27 -3.60
N VAL A 90 8.34 5.31 -3.00
CA VAL A 90 7.60 6.48 -2.51
C VAL A 90 8.35 7.74 -2.90
N GLU A 91 7.61 8.70 -3.47
CA GLU A 91 8.06 10.05 -3.69
C GLU A 91 7.13 11.00 -2.95
N ARG A 92 7.66 11.91 -2.18
CA ARG A 92 6.86 12.86 -1.43
C ARG A 92 6.61 14.12 -2.22
N LEU A 93 5.37 14.61 -2.14
CA LEU A 93 4.91 15.80 -2.86
C LEU A 93 4.96 17.06 -1.98
N GLY A 94 5.62 17.04 -0.98
CA GLY A 94 5.68 18.20 -0.13
C GLY A 94 7.07 18.74 0.09
#